data_d2cdde4e6bb9f88ae6198b4103a92716
#
_entry.id   d2cdde4e6bb9f88ae6198b4103a92716
#
_cell.length_a   1.000
_cell.length_b   1.000
_cell.length_c   1.000
_cell.angle_alpha   90.00
_cell.angle_beta   90.00
_cell.angle_gamma   90.00
#
_symmetry.space_group_name_H-M   'P 1'
#
loop_
_entity.id
_entity.type
_entity.pdbx_description
1 polymer ?
#
loop_
_entity_poly.entity_id
_entity_poly.type
_entity_poly.pdbx_seq_one_letter_code
_entity_poly.pdbx_strand_id
1 'polypeptide(L)' 'MSDEVKYVGGPLDGQARSKPDCRAVLVPDAAEQKAHVMPDGTIGYSLRNHVYELKCYANGEERRWQLEYAGWE' A
#
# COMPACT_ATOMS: atom_id res chain seq x y z
N MET A 1 -8.62 -4.21 -22.12
CA MET A 1 -9.36 -4.03 -20.86
C MET A 1 -8.39 -3.77 -19.73
N SER A 2 -8.64 -2.72 -18.97
CA SER A 2 -7.76 -2.37 -17.88
C SER A 2 -8.19 -3.11 -16.61
N ASP A 3 -7.28 -3.89 -16.05
CA ASP A 3 -7.48 -4.50 -14.75
C ASP A 3 -7.18 -3.44 -13.66
N GLU A 4 -8.07 -2.47 -13.55
CA GLU A 4 -7.90 -1.38 -12.61
C GLU A 4 -8.42 -1.78 -11.23
N VAL A 5 -7.63 -1.53 -10.20
CA VAL A 5 -8.01 -1.75 -8.80
C VAL A 5 -8.01 -0.44 -8.05
N LYS A 6 -8.95 -0.30 -7.13
CA LYS A 6 -9.05 0.89 -6.27
C LYS A 6 -8.42 0.61 -4.91
N TYR A 7 -7.80 1.63 -4.35
CA TYR A 7 -7.34 1.62 -2.97
C TYR A 7 -8.50 1.97 -2.04
N VAL A 8 -8.69 1.16 -1.01
CA VAL A 8 -9.73 1.34 0.00
C VAL A 8 -9.08 1.52 1.37
N GLY A 9 -9.29 2.65 1.96
CA GLY A 9 -8.70 3.01 3.24
C GLY A 9 -7.27 3.50 3.13
N GLY A 10 -6.71 4.01 4.22
CA GLY A 10 -5.35 4.48 4.29
C GLY A 10 -5.08 5.72 3.46
N PRO A 11 -3.78 6.05 3.26
CA PRO A 11 -3.40 7.30 2.58
C PRO A 11 -3.74 7.36 1.10
N LEU A 12 -3.95 6.21 0.45
CA LEU A 12 -4.26 6.16 -0.98
C LEU A 12 -5.75 5.92 -1.26
N ASP A 13 -6.59 6.01 -0.24
CA ASP A 13 -8.03 5.80 -0.39
C ASP A 13 -8.61 6.63 -1.54
N GLY A 14 -9.37 5.99 -2.41
CA GLY A 14 -9.98 6.63 -3.58
C GLY A 14 -9.11 6.67 -4.82
N GLN A 15 -7.84 6.32 -4.72
CA GLN A 15 -6.96 6.23 -5.88
C GLN A 15 -7.11 4.86 -6.57
N ALA A 16 -6.66 4.78 -7.81
CA ALA A 16 -6.73 3.57 -8.60
C ALA A 16 -5.40 3.32 -9.29
N ARG A 17 -5.12 2.05 -9.58
CA ARG A 17 -3.91 1.65 -10.30
C ARG A 17 -4.18 0.37 -11.08
N SER A 18 -3.23 -0.01 -11.93
CA SER A 18 -3.27 -1.30 -12.57
C SER A 18 -3.12 -2.41 -11.53
N LYS A 19 -3.80 -3.54 -11.75
CA LYS A 19 -3.73 -4.68 -10.84
C LYS A 19 -2.29 -5.18 -10.68
N PRO A 20 -1.78 -5.27 -9.44
CA PRO A 20 -0.44 -5.80 -9.20
C PRO A 20 -0.43 -7.32 -9.32
N ASP A 21 0.75 -7.88 -9.61
CA ASP A 21 0.97 -9.33 -9.68
C ASP A 21 1.32 -9.93 -8.31
N CYS A 22 0.98 -9.26 -7.24
CA CYS A 22 1.29 -9.70 -5.88
C CYS A 22 0.05 -9.57 -5.00
N ARG A 23 0.05 -10.28 -3.87
CA ARG A 23 -1.08 -10.28 -2.94
C ARG A 23 -1.11 -9.05 -2.04
N ALA A 24 0.00 -8.36 -1.91
CA ALA A 24 0.10 -7.18 -1.07
C ALA A 24 1.00 -6.15 -1.72
N VAL A 25 0.69 -4.89 -1.47
CA VAL A 25 1.47 -3.76 -1.97
C VAL A 25 1.96 -2.96 -0.78
N LEU A 26 3.25 -2.68 -0.74
CA LEU A 26 3.85 -1.84 0.27
C LEU A 26 4.00 -0.43 -0.29
N VAL A 27 3.43 0.54 0.43
CA VAL A 27 3.50 1.95 0.04
C VAL A 27 4.30 2.69 1.10
N PRO A 28 5.49 3.21 0.77
CA PRO A 28 6.27 3.96 1.73
C PRO A 28 5.57 5.25 2.12
N ASP A 29 5.61 5.56 3.41
CA ASP A 29 5.05 6.81 3.92
C ASP A 29 6.14 7.87 3.95
N ALA A 30 6.16 8.72 2.93
CA ALA A 30 7.14 9.79 2.82
C ALA A 30 6.98 10.86 3.89
N ALA A 31 5.78 11.01 4.46
CA ALA A 31 5.51 12.03 5.48
C ALA A 31 6.12 11.67 6.84
N GLU A 32 6.42 10.40 7.07
CA GLU A 32 6.99 9.93 8.33
C GLU A 32 8.47 9.54 8.24
N GLN A 33 9.15 9.96 7.18
CA GLN A 33 10.59 9.78 7.09
C GLN A 33 11.26 10.69 8.09
N LYS A 34 11.75 10.11 9.18
CA LYS A 34 12.54 10.84 10.17
C LYS A 34 13.98 10.39 10.08
N ALA A 35 14.87 11.35 9.92
CA ALA A 35 16.29 11.08 10.00
C ALA A 35 16.66 10.89 11.47
N HIS A 36 17.37 9.82 11.76
CA HIS A 36 17.90 9.54 13.10
C HIS A 36 19.41 9.58 13.04
N VAL A 37 20.01 10.30 13.99
CA VAL A 37 21.46 10.25 14.16
C VAL A 37 21.79 9.03 15.02
N MET A 38 22.52 8.09 14.43
CA MET A 38 22.95 6.89 15.14
C MET A 38 24.09 7.22 16.10
N PRO A 39 24.30 6.38 17.16
CA PRO A 39 25.37 6.64 18.12
C PRO A 39 26.78 6.70 17.52
N ASP A 40 26.98 6.10 16.35
CA ASP A 40 28.27 6.14 15.63
C ASP A 40 28.42 7.34 14.71
N GLY A 41 27.43 8.25 14.70
CA GLY A 41 27.43 9.45 13.86
C GLY A 41 26.84 9.26 12.48
N THR A 42 26.41 8.05 12.12
CA THR A 42 25.72 7.82 10.83
C THR A 42 24.27 8.30 10.89
N ILE A 43 23.72 8.62 9.73
CA ILE A 43 22.32 9.04 9.63
C ILE A 43 21.51 7.86 9.10
N GLY A 44 20.55 7.40 9.89
CA GLY A 44 19.59 6.38 9.49
C GLY A 44 18.21 6.98 9.25
N TYR A 45 17.44 6.35 8.38
CA TYR A 45 16.06 6.75 8.10
C TYR A 45 15.14 5.61 8.52
N SER A 46 14.12 5.94 9.30
CA SER A 46 13.03 5.00 9.59
C SER A 46 11.96 5.16 8.53
N LEU A 47 11.69 4.08 7.79
CA LEU A 47 10.63 4.03 6.81
C LEU A 47 9.49 3.18 7.38
N ARG A 48 8.31 3.77 7.46
CA ARG A 48 7.10 3.01 7.70
C ARG A 48 6.44 2.72 6.36
N ASN A 49 5.99 1.51 6.20
CA ASN A 49 5.28 1.10 5.00
C ASN A 49 3.82 0.86 5.34
N HIS A 50 2.94 1.44 4.54
CA HIS A 50 1.53 1.07 4.56
C HIS A 50 1.35 -0.20 3.76
N VAL A 51 0.60 -1.14 4.31
CA VAL A 51 0.34 -2.43 3.65
C VAL A 51 -1.08 -2.42 3.09
N TYR A 52 -1.19 -2.73 1.80
CA TYR A 52 -2.48 -2.93 1.14
C TYR A 52 -2.56 -4.37 0.68
N GLU A 53 -3.63 -5.05 1.03
CA GLU A 53 -3.88 -6.43 0.59
C GLU A 53 -4.80 -6.43 -0.62
N LEU A 54 -4.43 -7.21 -1.62
CA LEU A 54 -5.25 -7.39 -2.81
C LEU A 54 -6.37 -8.38 -2.50
N LYS A 55 -7.61 -7.90 -2.58
CA LYS A 55 -8.80 -8.69 -2.35
C LYS A 55 -9.64 -8.79 -3.62
N CYS A 56 -10.21 -9.95 -3.84
CA CYS A 56 -11.12 -10.20 -4.94
C CYS A 56 -12.52 -10.48 -4.39
N TYR A 57 -13.47 -9.71 -4.86
CA TYR A 57 -14.87 -9.93 -4.53
C TYR A 57 -15.60 -10.36 -5.79
N ALA A 58 -16.23 -11.53 -5.72
CA ALA A 58 -17.01 -12.06 -6.82
C ALA A 58 -18.50 -11.97 -6.49
N ASN A 59 -19.27 -11.39 -7.40
CA ASN A 59 -20.72 -11.31 -7.29
C ASN A 59 -21.32 -11.76 -8.62
N GLY A 60 -21.74 -13.03 -8.67
CA GLY A 60 -22.22 -13.63 -9.90
C GLY A 60 -21.11 -13.74 -10.95
N GLU A 61 -21.27 -13.09 -12.08
CA GLU A 61 -20.27 -13.09 -13.17
C GLU A 61 -19.26 -11.96 -13.04
N GLU A 62 -19.47 -11.02 -12.11
CA GLU A 62 -18.58 -9.90 -11.93
C GLU A 62 -17.51 -10.20 -10.88
N ARG A 63 -16.30 -9.82 -11.19
CA ARG A 63 -15.17 -9.87 -10.26
C ARG A 63 -14.68 -8.47 -10.03
N ARG A 64 -14.58 -8.08 -8.75
CA ARG A 64 -13.99 -6.81 -8.35
C ARG A 64 -12.74 -7.07 -7.55
N TRP A 65 -11.67 -6.42 -7.96
CA TRP A 65 -10.42 -6.40 -7.23
C TRP A 65 -10.26 -5.05 -6.56
N GLN A 66 -9.81 -5.07 -5.31
CA GLN A 66 -9.47 -3.84 -4.62
C GLN A 66 -8.30 -4.08 -3.67
N LEU A 67 -7.58 -3.00 -3.37
CA LEU A 67 -6.48 -3.02 -2.44
C LEU A 67 -6.98 -2.42 -1.12
N GLU A 68 -7.12 -3.27 -0.10
CA GLU A 68 -7.63 -2.87 1.20
C GLU A 68 -6.49 -2.58 2.16
N TYR A 69 -6.62 -1.49 2.88
CA TYR A 69 -5.61 -1.09 3.85
C TYR A 69 -5.55 -2.07 5.00
N ALA A 70 -4.36 -2.65 5.22
CA ALA A 70 -4.14 -3.66 6.25
C ALA A 70 -3.31 -3.14 7.44
N GLY A 71 -2.89 -1.88 7.40
CA GLY A 71 -2.14 -1.27 8.49
C GLY A 71 -0.69 -0.96 8.13
N TRP A 72 0.13 -0.91 9.16
CA TRP A 72 1.54 -0.55 9.04
C TRP A 72 2.44 -1.78 9.16
N GLU A 73 3.58 -1.69 8.55
CA GLU A 73 4.63 -2.67 8.73
C GLU A 73 5.92 -2.00 9.18
#